data_7ddf94de8f5b5fc1fcb052215ca98d43
#
_entry.id   7ddf94de8f5b5fc1fcb052215ca98d43
#
_cell.length_a   1.000
_cell.length_b   1.000
_cell.length_c   1.000
_cell.angle_alpha   90.00
_cell.angle_beta   90.00
_cell.angle_gamma   90.00
#
_symmetry.space_group_name_H-M   'P 1'
#
loop_
_entity.id
_entity.type
_entity.pdbx_description
1 polymer ?
#
loop_
_entity_poly.entity_id
_entity_poly.type
_entity_poly.pdbx_seq_one_letter_code
_entity_poly.pdbx_strand_id
1 'polypeptide(L)'
;MKIVLAVVGKMAGGYLSNGIEEYTSRLKHYVPFEIQYIADAKNTKNLTEAQQKDSEGRNILAALDKSDHVVLLDEHGKQFTSMEFSRYIEKKMSTVQRRLVFVVGGPYGFSPEVYARASEKISLSTMTFSHEMIRLIFTEQLYRAMTILRGEPYHHE
;
A
#
# COMPACT_ATOMS: atom_id res chain seq x y z
N MET A 1 -14.53 -5.89 6.83
CA MET A 1 -13.26 -5.14 6.67
C MET A 1 -12.99 -4.90 5.19
N LYS A 2 -12.41 -3.78 4.86
CA LYS A 2 -12.00 -3.43 3.50
C LYS A 2 -10.49 -3.16 3.49
N ILE A 3 -9.79 -3.66 2.48
CA ILE A 3 -8.37 -3.37 2.27
C ILE A 3 -8.26 -2.24 1.25
N VAL A 4 -7.47 -1.24 1.56
CA VAL A 4 -7.23 -0.08 0.69
C VAL A 4 -5.73 0.04 0.45
N LEU A 5 -5.32 0.21 -0.79
CA LEU A 5 -3.98 0.66 -1.15
C LEU A 5 -4.06 2.14 -1.50
N ALA A 6 -3.59 2.99 -0.60
CA ALA A 6 -3.55 4.43 -0.80
C ALA A 6 -2.21 4.83 -1.42
N VAL A 7 -2.25 5.49 -2.56
CA VAL A 7 -1.06 5.83 -3.34
C VAL A 7 -1.03 7.31 -3.68
N VAL A 8 0.15 7.91 -3.62
CA VAL A 8 0.33 9.32 -3.97
C VAL A 8 0.59 9.44 -5.47
N GLY A 9 -0.26 10.20 -6.15
CA GLY A 9 -0.18 10.42 -7.59
C GLY A 9 -0.88 9.34 -8.42
N LYS A 10 -1.26 9.72 -9.63
CA LYS A 10 -1.94 8.83 -10.58
C LYS A 10 -0.95 7.94 -11.31
N MET A 11 -1.45 6.82 -11.86
CA MET A 11 -0.69 6.00 -12.79
C MET A 11 -0.63 6.67 -14.16
N ALA A 12 0.53 6.57 -14.81
CA ALA A 12 0.71 7.09 -16.16
C ALA A 12 0.06 6.20 -17.24
N GLY A 13 -0.46 5.04 -16.89
CA GLY A 13 -1.01 4.07 -17.84
C GLY A 13 0.05 3.08 -18.33
N GLY A 14 -0.30 2.27 -19.34
CA GLY A 14 0.59 1.27 -19.91
C GLY A 14 0.56 -0.08 -19.18
N TYR A 15 1.65 -0.85 -19.29
CA TYR A 15 1.69 -2.24 -18.81
C TYR A 15 1.56 -2.38 -17.29
N LEU A 16 2.09 -1.42 -16.52
CA LEU A 16 1.96 -1.44 -15.06
C LEU A 16 0.51 -1.24 -14.65
N SER A 17 -0.18 -0.29 -15.26
CA SER A 17 -1.59 -0.03 -15.01
C SER A 17 -2.45 -1.26 -15.36
N ASN A 18 -2.17 -1.91 -16.48
CA ASN A 18 -2.87 -3.11 -16.90
C ASN A 18 -2.64 -4.27 -15.92
N GLY A 19 -1.41 -4.43 -15.45
CA GLY A 19 -1.08 -5.45 -14.45
C GLY A 19 -1.78 -5.22 -13.12
N ILE A 20 -1.82 -3.98 -12.65
CA ILE A 20 -2.52 -3.61 -11.41
C ILE A 20 -4.02 -3.89 -11.54
N GLU A 21 -4.62 -3.55 -12.68
CA GLU A 21 -6.02 -3.81 -12.96
C GLU A 21 -6.35 -5.30 -12.94
N GLU A 22 -5.48 -6.12 -13.54
CA GLU A 22 -5.60 -7.57 -13.56
C GLU A 22 -5.68 -8.14 -12.13
N TYR A 23 -4.73 -7.78 -11.26
CA TYR A 23 -4.71 -8.29 -9.89
C TYR A 23 -5.80 -7.67 -9.02
N THR A 24 -6.14 -6.41 -9.23
CA THR A 24 -7.27 -5.77 -8.54
C THR A 24 -8.58 -6.50 -8.85
N SER A 25 -8.80 -6.85 -10.10
CA SER A 25 -9.98 -7.61 -10.51
C SER A 25 -10.06 -8.98 -9.85
N ARG A 26 -8.94 -9.68 -9.77
CA ARG A 26 -8.86 -10.98 -9.08
C ARG A 26 -9.13 -10.84 -7.58
N LEU A 27 -8.55 -9.82 -6.95
CA LEU A 27 -8.69 -9.58 -5.51
C LEU A 27 -10.14 -9.39 -5.07
N LYS A 28 -10.96 -8.80 -5.91
CA LYS A 28 -12.38 -8.56 -5.60
C LYS A 28 -13.18 -9.83 -5.31
N HIS A 29 -12.71 -10.98 -5.77
CA HIS A 29 -13.35 -12.27 -5.47
C HIS A 29 -12.98 -12.82 -4.09
N TYR A 30 -12.01 -12.21 -3.40
CA TYR A 30 -11.48 -12.68 -2.11
C TYR A 30 -11.81 -11.73 -0.97
N VAL A 31 -11.70 -10.42 -1.21
CA VAL A 31 -11.84 -9.40 -0.18
C VAL A 31 -12.25 -8.08 -0.83
N PRO A 32 -13.05 -7.25 -0.16
CA PRO A 32 -13.26 -5.88 -0.62
C PRO A 32 -11.93 -5.14 -0.69
N PHE A 33 -11.54 -4.72 -1.88
CA PHE A 33 -10.28 -4.06 -2.14
C PHE A 33 -10.44 -2.89 -3.10
N GLU A 34 -9.77 -1.79 -2.82
CA GLU A 34 -9.69 -0.66 -3.74
C GLU A 34 -8.33 0.02 -3.68
N ILE A 35 -7.97 0.70 -4.75
CA ILE A 35 -6.83 1.62 -4.78
C ILE A 35 -7.37 3.03 -4.68
N GLN A 36 -6.89 3.79 -3.70
CA GLN A 36 -7.25 5.18 -3.48
C GLN A 36 -6.10 6.07 -3.95
N TYR A 37 -6.38 6.97 -4.87
CA TYR A 37 -5.38 7.90 -5.38
C TYR A 37 -5.42 9.19 -4.56
N ILE A 38 -4.26 9.55 -4.01
CA ILE A 38 -4.07 10.77 -3.22
C ILE A 38 -3.33 11.77 -4.12
N ALA A 39 -3.77 13.03 -4.11
CA ALA A 39 -3.13 14.08 -4.90
C ALA A 39 -1.66 14.26 -4.47
N ASP A 40 -0.77 14.34 -5.45
CA ASP A 40 0.62 14.68 -5.21
C ASP A 40 0.80 16.19 -4.94
N ALA A 41 1.99 16.60 -4.49
CA ALA A 41 2.29 17.99 -4.26
C ALA A 41 2.30 18.76 -5.59
N LYS A 42 1.70 19.95 -5.59
CA LYS A 42 1.67 20.84 -6.75
C LYS A 42 2.85 21.81 -6.72
N ASN A 43 3.29 22.25 -7.91
CA ASN A 43 4.35 23.26 -8.06
C ASN A 43 5.65 22.87 -7.36
N THR A 44 6.09 21.64 -7.56
CA THR A 44 7.24 21.04 -6.86
C THR A 44 8.59 21.66 -7.23
N LYS A 45 8.68 22.42 -8.33
CA LYS A 45 9.93 23.03 -8.80
C LYS A 45 10.58 23.95 -7.78
N ASN A 46 9.78 24.62 -6.95
CA ASN A 46 10.22 25.57 -5.93
C ASN A 46 10.17 25.01 -4.51
N LEU A 47 9.87 23.73 -4.35
CA LEU A 47 9.78 23.07 -3.04
C LEU A 47 11.06 22.32 -2.74
N THR A 48 11.49 22.39 -1.46
CA THR A 48 12.51 21.47 -0.94
C THR A 48 11.91 20.07 -0.82
N GLU A 49 12.76 19.05 -0.68
CA GLU A 49 12.32 17.69 -0.40
C GLU A 49 11.44 17.62 0.85
N ALA A 50 11.83 18.33 1.92
CA ALA A 50 11.07 18.38 3.16
C ALA A 50 9.69 19.03 2.96
N GLN A 51 9.62 20.12 2.18
CA GLN A 51 8.36 20.80 1.88
C GLN A 51 7.43 19.94 1.05
N GLN A 52 7.96 19.24 0.06
CA GLN A 52 7.19 18.31 -0.78
C GLN A 52 6.65 17.15 0.07
N LYS A 53 7.51 16.57 0.89
CA LYS A 53 7.14 15.47 1.80
C LYS A 53 6.03 15.90 2.78
N ASP A 54 6.13 17.09 3.33
CA ASP A 54 5.10 17.62 4.24
C ASP A 54 3.78 17.89 3.52
N SER A 55 3.83 18.44 2.31
CA SER A 55 2.63 18.67 1.49
C SER A 55 1.92 17.36 1.15
N GLU A 56 2.67 16.36 0.69
CA GLU A 56 2.14 15.02 0.41
C GLU A 56 1.59 14.36 1.68
N GLY A 57 2.29 14.55 2.80
CA GLY A 57 1.88 14.04 4.11
C GLY A 57 0.53 14.58 4.55
N ARG A 58 0.28 15.88 4.37
CA ARG A 58 -1.03 16.48 4.66
C ARG A 58 -2.13 15.85 3.80
N ASN A 59 -1.86 15.60 2.53
CA ASN A 59 -2.82 14.95 1.63
C ASN A 59 -3.10 13.51 2.05
N ILE A 60 -2.07 12.77 2.47
CA ILE A 60 -2.23 11.41 3.00
C ILE A 60 -3.12 11.43 4.24
N LEU A 61 -2.81 12.28 5.21
CA LEU A 61 -3.57 12.37 6.46
C LEU A 61 -5.02 12.76 6.24
N ALA A 62 -5.27 13.65 5.26
CA ALA A 62 -6.63 14.06 4.91
C ALA A 62 -7.45 12.92 4.30
N ALA A 63 -6.81 11.94 3.69
CA ALA A 63 -7.46 10.79 3.07
C ALA A 63 -7.77 9.65 4.06
N LEU A 64 -7.28 9.74 5.29
CA LEU A 64 -7.43 8.72 6.31
C LEU A 64 -8.57 9.04 7.27
N ASP A 65 -9.29 8.01 7.70
CA ASP A 65 -10.26 8.10 8.78
C ASP A 65 -9.60 7.78 10.12
N LYS A 66 -10.16 8.29 11.20
CA LYS A 66 -9.62 8.04 12.56
C LYS A 66 -9.59 6.55 12.92
N SER A 67 -10.55 5.79 12.40
CA SER A 67 -10.70 4.35 12.66
C SER A 67 -9.84 3.48 11.76
N ASP A 68 -9.11 4.05 10.82
CA ASP A 68 -8.26 3.26 9.90
C ASP A 68 -7.08 2.63 10.64
N HIS A 69 -6.82 1.38 10.33
CA HIS A 69 -5.57 0.73 10.68
C HIS A 69 -4.58 0.99 9.54
N VAL A 70 -3.60 1.84 9.79
CA VAL A 70 -2.70 2.36 8.75
C VAL A 70 -1.36 1.65 8.79
N VAL A 71 -0.97 1.07 7.67
CA VAL A 71 0.30 0.37 7.48
C VAL A 71 1.08 1.08 6.38
N LEU A 72 2.25 1.59 6.71
CA LEU A 72 3.11 2.21 5.71
C LEU A 72 3.96 1.15 5.01
N LEU A 73 4.05 1.24 3.69
CA LEU A 73 5.01 0.48 2.91
C LEU A 73 6.32 1.27 2.91
N ASP A 74 7.28 0.81 3.70
CA ASP A 74 8.53 1.52 3.99
C ASP A 74 9.67 0.50 4.03
N GLU A 75 10.77 0.79 3.35
CA GLU A 75 11.93 -0.11 3.29
C GLU A 75 12.53 -0.42 4.68
N HIS A 76 12.27 0.43 5.67
CA HIS A 76 12.71 0.23 7.06
C HIS A 76 11.69 -0.53 7.90
N GLY A 77 10.59 -0.98 7.31
CA GLY A 77 9.58 -1.76 8.01
C GLY A 77 9.96 -3.23 8.18
N LYS A 78 9.08 -3.97 8.85
CA LYS A 78 9.24 -5.42 9.03
C LYS A 78 9.08 -6.14 7.69
N GLN A 79 9.99 -7.06 7.40
CA GLN A 79 9.94 -7.90 6.21
C GLN A 79 9.19 -9.20 6.47
N PHE A 80 8.60 -9.75 5.40
CA PHE A 80 7.87 -11.01 5.44
C PHE A 80 8.21 -11.86 4.23
N THR A 81 8.20 -13.18 4.41
CA THR A 81 8.03 -14.08 3.28
C THR A 81 6.58 -14.00 2.80
N SER A 82 6.28 -14.52 1.61
CA SER A 82 4.90 -14.56 1.12
C SER A 82 3.97 -15.34 2.05
N MET A 83 4.47 -16.44 2.64
CA MET A 83 3.71 -17.22 3.61
C MET A 83 3.44 -16.44 4.90
N GLU A 84 4.45 -15.76 5.42
CA GLU A 84 4.29 -14.91 6.61
C GLU A 84 3.34 -13.75 6.35
N PHE A 85 3.41 -13.15 5.16
CA PHE A 85 2.49 -12.09 4.77
C PHE A 85 1.04 -12.58 4.72
N SER A 86 0.81 -13.79 4.23
CA SER A 86 -0.54 -14.37 4.23
C SER A 86 -1.11 -14.50 5.65
N ARG A 87 -0.31 -14.95 6.60
CA ARG A 87 -0.71 -15.03 8.02
C ARG A 87 -0.94 -13.67 8.64
N TYR A 88 -0.10 -12.70 8.27
CA TYR A 88 -0.27 -11.31 8.68
C TYR A 88 -1.61 -10.75 8.21
N ILE A 89 -1.95 -10.95 6.95
CA ILE A 89 -3.23 -10.50 6.38
C ILE A 89 -4.41 -11.21 7.08
N GLU A 90 -4.32 -12.52 7.29
CA GLU A 90 -5.35 -13.28 7.98
C GLU A 90 -5.63 -12.71 9.38
N LYS A 91 -4.57 -12.43 10.13
CA LYS A 91 -4.68 -11.83 11.45
C LYS A 91 -5.34 -10.45 11.39
N LYS A 92 -4.94 -9.61 10.43
CA LYS A 92 -5.56 -8.29 10.24
C LYS A 92 -7.04 -8.39 9.88
N MET A 93 -7.40 -9.34 9.02
CA MET A 93 -8.80 -9.57 8.66
C MET A 93 -9.67 -9.92 9.87
N SER A 94 -9.10 -10.55 10.89
CA SER A 94 -9.85 -10.92 12.11
C SER A 94 -9.85 -9.82 13.18
N THR A 95 -8.94 -8.84 13.10
CA THR A 95 -8.76 -7.83 14.15
C THR A 95 -9.15 -6.42 13.71
N VAL A 96 -9.03 -6.09 12.43
CA VAL A 96 -9.37 -4.78 11.89
C VAL A 96 -10.84 -4.74 11.51
N GLN A 97 -11.58 -3.81 12.08
CA GLN A 97 -13.04 -3.77 11.91
C GLN A 97 -13.49 -3.09 10.63
N ARG A 98 -12.87 -1.98 10.24
CA ARG A 98 -13.31 -1.16 9.11
C ARG A 98 -12.34 -1.21 7.93
N ARG A 99 -11.31 -0.40 7.96
CA ARG A 99 -10.36 -0.30 6.84
C ARG A 99 -8.95 -0.65 7.29
N LEU A 100 -8.33 -1.52 6.52
CA LEU A 100 -6.89 -1.79 6.58
C LEU A 100 -6.27 -1.03 5.41
N VAL A 101 -5.54 0.05 5.70
CA VAL A 101 -5.03 0.96 4.69
C VAL A 101 -3.50 0.81 4.59
N PHE A 102 -3.03 0.32 3.46
CA PHE A 102 -1.61 0.31 3.12
C PHE A 102 -1.30 1.56 2.33
N VAL A 103 -0.25 2.28 2.71
CA VAL A 103 0.10 3.56 2.09
C VAL A 103 1.44 3.47 1.38
N VAL A 104 1.44 3.83 0.11
CA VAL A 104 2.65 4.03 -0.69
C VAL A 104 2.93 5.54 -0.74
N GLY A 105 4.08 5.94 -0.25
CA GLY A 105 4.49 7.34 -0.26
C GLY A 105 4.99 7.81 -1.62
N GLY A 106 5.32 9.10 -1.68
CA GLY A 106 5.97 9.72 -2.83
C GLY A 106 7.48 9.48 -2.83
N PRO A 107 8.22 10.18 -3.72
CA PRO A 107 9.64 9.90 -3.96
C PRO A 107 10.55 10.12 -2.75
N TYR A 108 10.15 10.92 -1.78
CA TYR A 108 10.97 11.26 -0.61
C TYR A 108 10.50 10.57 0.68
N GLY A 109 9.59 9.60 0.58
CA GLY A 109 9.06 8.87 1.73
C GLY A 109 7.98 9.65 2.49
N PHE A 110 7.88 9.40 3.79
CA PHE A 110 6.80 9.92 4.63
C PHE A 110 7.28 11.04 5.55
N SER A 111 6.37 11.99 5.82
CA SER A 111 6.61 13.02 6.82
C SER A 111 6.56 12.45 8.23
N PRO A 112 7.14 13.16 9.23
CA PRO A 112 7.03 12.74 10.64
C PRO A 112 5.59 12.54 11.12
N GLU A 113 4.68 13.39 10.67
CA GLU A 113 3.26 13.32 11.04
C GLU A 113 2.59 12.04 10.51
N VAL A 114 2.95 11.62 9.30
CA VAL A 114 2.45 10.37 8.73
C VAL A 114 2.99 9.17 9.52
N TYR A 115 4.28 9.17 9.86
CA TYR A 115 4.85 8.13 10.73
C TYR A 115 4.14 8.08 12.09
N ALA A 116 3.87 9.21 12.67
CA ALA A 116 3.17 9.28 13.97
C ALA A 116 1.74 8.74 13.90
N ARG A 117 1.05 8.95 12.77
CA ARG A 117 -0.32 8.45 12.56
C ARG A 117 -0.36 6.96 12.31
N ALA A 118 0.66 6.39 11.70
CA ALA A 118 0.66 4.99 11.27
C ALA A 118 0.61 4.03 12.46
N SER A 119 -0.10 2.93 12.27
CA SER A 119 -0.16 1.84 13.25
C SER A 119 1.10 0.99 13.19
N GLU A 120 1.62 0.77 11.99
CA GLU A 120 2.83 -0.03 11.76
C GLU A 120 3.40 0.27 10.37
N LYS A 121 4.59 -0.24 10.13
CA LYS A 121 5.23 -0.20 8.81
C LYS A 121 5.76 -1.56 8.43
N ILE A 122 5.62 -1.91 7.16
CA ILE A 122 6.14 -3.16 6.61
C ILE A 122 7.00 -2.87 5.38
N SER A 123 7.93 -3.76 5.08
CA SER A 123 8.79 -3.67 3.92
C SER A 123 8.56 -4.87 3.00
N LEU A 124 8.30 -4.60 1.72
CA LEU A 124 8.21 -5.67 0.72
C LEU A 124 9.57 -6.14 0.28
N SER A 125 10.61 -5.30 0.42
CA SER A 125 11.99 -5.61 0.09
C SER A 125 12.91 -4.53 0.63
N THR A 126 14.17 -4.88 0.89
CA THR A 126 15.22 -3.88 1.14
C THR A 126 15.68 -3.18 -0.13
N MET A 127 15.31 -3.71 -1.30
CA MET A 127 15.53 -3.04 -2.57
C MET A 127 14.50 -1.95 -2.77
N THR A 128 14.92 -0.85 -3.42
CA THR A 128 14.01 0.25 -3.73
C THR A 128 13.28 -0.01 -5.04
N PHE A 129 11.96 0.16 -5.02
CA PHE A 129 11.13 0.11 -6.22
C PHE A 129 10.65 1.51 -6.58
N SER A 130 10.36 1.74 -7.87
CA SER A 130 9.62 2.94 -8.24
C SER A 130 8.25 2.91 -7.56
N HIS A 131 7.69 4.09 -7.27
CA HIS A 131 6.39 4.18 -6.63
C HIS A 131 5.24 3.63 -7.50
N GLU A 132 5.44 3.47 -8.79
CA GLU A 132 4.47 2.80 -9.68
C GLU A 132 4.63 1.28 -9.63
N MET A 133 5.87 0.78 -9.66
CA MET A 133 6.14 -0.66 -9.60
C MET A 133 5.71 -1.27 -8.27
N ILE A 134 5.91 -0.56 -7.16
CA ILE A 134 5.53 -1.07 -5.84
C ILE A 134 4.02 -1.33 -5.74
N ARG A 135 3.21 -0.57 -6.47
CA ARG A 135 1.75 -0.78 -6.52
C ARG A 135 1.41 -2.14 -7.14
N LEU A 136 2.09 -2.49 -8.22
CA LEU A 136 1.91 -3.78 -8.88
C LEU A 136 2.40 -4.93 -7.98
N ILE A 137 3.59 -4.79 -7.41
CA ILE A 137 4.17 -5.81 -6.53
C ILE A 137 3.27 -6.04 -5.32
N PHE A 138 2.79 -4.98 -4.69
CA PHE A 138 1.89 -5.12 -3.54
C PHE A 138 0.58 -5.81 -3.91
N THR A 139 -0.08 -5.40 -4.99
CA THR A 139 -1.34 -6.02 -5.40
C THR A 139 -1.17 -7.49 -5.75
N GLU A 140 -0.08 -7.85 -6.40
CA GLU A 140 0.22 -9.24 -6.70
C GLU A 140 0.46 -10.04 -5.41
N GLN A 141 1.24 -9.52 -4.46
CA GLN A 141 1.51 -10.20 -3.20
C GLN A 141 0.25 -10.31 -2.32
N LEU A 142 -0.63 -9.33 -2.35
CA LEU A 142 -1.90 -9.43 -1.64
C LEU A 142 -2.79 -10.52 -2.27
N TYR A 143 -2.86 -10.57 -3.59
CA TYR A 143 -3.55 -11.65 -4.31
C TYR A 143 -2.96 -13.02 -3.93
N ARG A 144 -1.63 -13.15 -3.96
CA ARG A 144 -0.93 -14.37 -3.57
C ARG A 144 -1.27 -14.78 -2.14
N ALA A 145 -1.27 -13.84 -1.22
CA ALA A 145 -1.66 -14.09 0.17
C ALA A 145 -3.08 -14.67 0.28
N MET A 146 -4.02 -14.11 -0.47
CA MET A 146 -5.41 -14.60 -0.45
C MET A 146 -5.52 -16.01 -1.04
N THR A 147 -4.77 -16.32 -2.09
CA THR A 147 -4.73 -17.69 -2.65
C THR A 147 -4.12 -18.69 -1.67
N ILE A 148 -3.08 -18.31 -0.96
CA ILE A 148 -2.47 -19.14 0.09
C ILE A 148 -3.51 -19.47 1.18
N LEU A 149 -4.25 -18.47 1.65
CA LEU A 149 -5.24 -18.65 2.70
C LEU A 149 -6.39 -19.58 2.29
N ARG A 150 -6.68 -19.67 1.00
CA ARG A 150 -7.69 -20.59 0.45
C ARG A 150 -7.12 -21.94 0.02
N GLY A 151 -5.82 -22.17 0.13
CA GLY A 151 -5.19 -23.40 -0.30
C GLY A 151 -5.17 -23.59 -1.81
N GLU A 152 -5.21 -22.50 -2.57
CA GLU A 152 -5.21 -22.55 -4.03
C GLU A 152 -3.76 -22.68 -4.57
N PRO A 153 -3.57 -23.24 -5.80
CA PRO A 153 -2.24 -23.61 -6.30
C PRO A 153 -1.47 -22.47 -6.98
N TYR A 154 -1.78 -21.21 -6.73
CA TYR A 154 -1.07 -20.07 -7.30
C TYR A 154 0.35 -19.95 -6.75
N HIS A 155 0.53 -20.15 -5.45
CA HIS A 155 1.83 -20.10 -4.77
C HIS A 155 2.42 -21.51 -4.62
N HIS A 156 3.67 -21.66 -5.03
CA HIS A 156 4.38 -22.94 -4.98
C HIS A 156 5.49 -22.88 -3.91
N GLU A 157 5.17 -23.44 -2.74
CA GLU A 157 6.14 -23.53 -1.65
C GLU A 157 5.86 -24.74 -0.76
#